data_d2cd3aabb235c7165da7d7ff46e68503
#
_entry.id   d2cd3aabb235c7165da7d7ff46e68503
#
_cell.length_a   1.000
_cell.length_b   1.000
_cell.length_c   1.000
_cell.angle_alpha   90.00
_cell.angle_beta   90.00
_cell.angle_gamma   90.00
#
_symmetry.space_group_name_H-M   'P 1'
#
loop_
_entity.id
_entity.type
_entity.pdbx_description
1 polymer ?
#
loop_
_entity_poly.entity_id
_entity_poly.type
_entity_poly.pdbx_seq_one_letter_code
_entity_poly.pdbx_strand_id
1 'polypeptide(L)'
;PSVEMLRLAVNQPRFDADAMERVRRQLLSGLAFAAKNPNRVAGTAWSAQAFPGHPYGLPSDGTPQSIGKITRDDLEGFRKRNFARDNLKVVAVGDITPEQLGALLDRVFGDLPAKAELTPVPQTTPAAKERVQVIPMDVPQSVVQFGAPGIARDDDEFMAAFVLNQILGGGGFASRLTEEVREKRGLAYSVYSYLQPYRRAAIFAGGVATKNEEVGRSLDVIRSELRRMAEEGPTPEEMQNAKDYLT
;
A
#
# COMPACT_ATOMS: atom_id res chain seq x y z
N PRO A 1 -15.24 7.37 29.92
CA PRO A 1 -14.97 8.56 29.10
C PRO A 1 -14.60 8.19 27.66
N SER A 2 -13.63 7.28 27.43
CA SER A 2 -13.12 6.96 26.08
C SER A 2 -14.18 6.34 25.15
N VAL A 3 -15.00 5.43 25.68
CA VAL A 3 -16.09 4.78 24.92
C VAL A 3 -17.14 5.83 24.48
N GLU A 4 -17.46 6.79 25.34
CA GLU A 4 -18.39 7.86 24.99
C GLU A 4 -17.82 8.80 23.94
N MET A 5 -16.53 9.13 24.02
CA MET A 5 -15.87 9.92 23.00
C MET A 5 -15.87 9.20 21.64
N LEU A 6 -15.60 7.90 21.62
CA LEU A 6 -15.68 7.08 20.41
C LEU A 6 -17.12 7.09 19.83
N ARG A 7 -18.13 6.91 20.69
CA ARG A 7 -19.54 6.96 20.27
C ARG A 7 -19.88 8.30 19.60
N LEU A 8 -19.50 9.41 20.22
CA LEU A 8 -19.75 10.75 19.67
C LEU A 8 -18.97 10.96 18.36
N ALA A 9 -17.71 10.54 18.29
CA ALA A 9 -16.89 10.69 17.09
C ALA A 9 -17.45 9.91 15.89
N VAL A 10 -18.03 8.74 16.13
CA VAL A 10 -18.59 7.89 15.07
C VAL A 10 -19.99 8.34 14.65
N ASN A 11 -20.85 8.63 15.63
CA ASN A 11 -22.27 8.89 15.35
C ASN A 11 -22.62 10.36 15.16
N GLN A 12 -21.90 11.28 15.84
CA GLN A 12 -22.22 12.69 15.91
C GLN A 12 -20.96 13.59 15.77
N PRO A 13 -20.11 13.38 14.74
CA PRO A 13 -18.97 14.24 14.53
C PRO A 13 -19.44 15.67 14.20
N ARG A 14 -18.80 16.67 14.81
CA ARG A 14 -19.25 18.07 14.69
C ARG A 14 -18.85 18.71 13.37
N PHE A 15 -17.70 18.31 12.83
CA PHE A 15 -17.11 18.92 11.63
C PHE A 15 -17.08 20.46 11.69
N ASP A 16 -16.60 21.00 12.82
CA ASP A 16 -16.49 22.44 13.01
C ASP A 16 -15.58 23.06 11.94
N ALA A 17 -15.95 24.22 11.44
CA ALA A 17 -15.29 24.87 10.31
C ALA A 17 -13.80 25.17 10.58
N ASP A 18 -13.48 25.63 11.80
CA ASP A 18 -12.10 25.90 12.23
C ASP A 18 -11.25 24.62 12.32
N ALA A 19 -11.84 23.52 12.81
CA ALA A 19 -11.19 22.21 12.86
C ALA A 19 -10.96 21.66 11.45
N MET A 20 -11.95 21.76 10.57
CA MET A 20 -11.81 21.36 9.17
C MET A 20 -10.71 22.15 8.46
N GLU A 21 -10.67 23.47 8.62
CA GLU A 21 -9.63 24.30 8.01
C GLU A 21 -8.24 24.05 8.58
N ARG A 22 -8.13 23.73 9.86
CA ARG A 22 -6.85 23.31 10.45
C ARG A 22 -6.36 22.01 9.84
N VAL A 23 -7.22 20.98 9.74
CA VAL A 23 -6.88 19.68 9.15
C VAL A 23 -6.58 19.85 7.65
N ARG A 24 -7.38 20.63 6.91
CA ARG A 24 -7.15 20.93 5.50
C ARG A 24 -5.75 21.51 5.27
N ARG A 25 -5.36 22.52 6.03
CA ARG A 25 -4.03 23.13 5.93
C ARG A 25 -2.92 22.13 6.24
N GLN A 26 -3.12 21.26 7.22
CA GLN A 26 -2.18 20.20 7.56
C GLN A 26 -2.00 19.22 6.40
N LEU A 27 -3.10 18.75 5.79
CA LEU A 27 -3.07 17.84 4.65
C LEU A 27 -2.40 18.49 3.43
N LEU A 28 -2.74 19.74 3.10
CA LEU A 28 -2.12 20.48 1.99
C LEU A 28 -0.61 20.67 2.21
N SER A 29 -0.19 20.98 3.44
CA SER A 29 1.23 21.05 3.79
C SER A 29 1.92 19.70 3.64
N GLY A 30 1.28 18.61 4.08
CA GLY A 30 1.77 17.24 3.89
C GLY A 30 1.93 16.87 2.40
N LEU A 31 0.96 17.22 1.57
CA LEU A 31 1.04 16.99 0.12
C LEU A 31 2.18 17.80 -0.54
N ALA A 32 2.37 19.05 -0.13
CA ALA A 32 3.48 19.88 -0.63
C ALA A 32 4.85 19.29 -0.25
N PHE A 33 4.96 18.71 0.95
CA PHE A 33 6.15 17.99 1.37
C PHE A 33 6.34 16.68 0.60
N ALA A 34 5.27 15.90 0.44
CA ALA A 34 5.27 14.63 -0.30
C ALA A 34 5.66 14.80 -1.78
N ALA A 35 5.29 15.93 -2.39
CA ALA A 35 5.66 16.26 -3.77
C ALA A 35 7.18 16.44 -3.99
N LYS A 36 7.96 16.63 -2.93
CA LYS A 36 9.43 16.71 -2.95
C LYS A 36 10.10 15.39 -2.61
N ASN A 37 9.34 14.37 -2.24
CA ASN A 37 9.87 13.06 -1.87
C ASN A 37 9.88 12.13 -3.09
N PRO A 38 11.06 11.69 -3.58
CA PRO A 38 11.16 10.89 -4.80
C PRO A 38 10.43 9.53 -4.69
N ASN A 39 10.40 8.91 -3.50
CA ASN A 39 9.65 7.65 -3.28
C ASN A 39 8.14 7.86 -3.47
N ARG A 40 7.59 8.96 -2.93
CA ARG A 40 6.16 9.30 -3.06
C ARG A 40 5.79 9.64 -4.50
N VAL A 41 6.65 10.39 -5.18
CA VAL A 41 6.46 10.76 -6.59
C VAL A 41 6.50 9.51 -7.48
N ALA A 42 7.52 8.67 -7.31
CA ALA A 42 7.65 7.41 -8.07
C ALA A 42 6.46 6.46 -7.82
N GLY A 43 6.08 6.24 -6.56
CA GLY A 43 4.96 5.36 -6.20
C GLY A 43 3.61 5.84 -6.74
N THR A 44 3.34 7.15 -6.67
CA THR A 44 2.11 7.74 -7.23
C THR A 44 2.06 7.59 -8.76
N ALA A 45 3.17 7.89 -9.44
CA ALA A 45 3.26 7.76 -10.89
C ALA A 45 3.12 6.30 -11.33
N TRP A 46 3.75 5.37 -10.61
CA TRP A 46 3.63 3.94 -10.87
C TRP A 46 2.19 3.45 -10.71
N SER A 47 1.50 3.82 -9.62
CA SER A 47 0.10 3.43 -9.39
C SER A 47 -0.82 3.96 -10.49
N ALA A 48 -0.65 5.22 -10.90
CA ALA A 48 -1.43 5.82 -11.98
C ALA A 48 -1.23 5.10 -13.33
N GLN A 49 -0.02 4.59 -13.60
CA GLN A 49 0.27 3.80 -14.79
C GLN A 49 -0.27 2.37 -14.70
N ALA A 50 -0.14 1.74 -13.54
CA ALA A 50 -0.59 0.37 -13.31
C ALA A 50 -2.12 0.26 -13.36
N PHE A 51 -2.83 1.29 -12.91
CA PHE A 51 -4.29 1.27 -12.76
C PHE A 51 -4.98 2.49 -13.41
N PRO A 52 -4.82 2.69 -14.73
CA PRO A 52 -5.40 3.84 -15.40
C PRO A 52 -6.94 3.81 -15.32
N GLY A 53 -7.54 4.90 -14.83
CA GLY A 53 -9.00 5.02 -14.71
C GLY A 53 -9.63 4.21 -13.56
N HIS A 54 -8.84 3.52 -12.77
CA HIS A 54 -9.31 2.75 -11.61
C HIS A 54 -8.97 3.47 -10.30
N PRO A 55 -9.79 3.33 -9.21
CA PRO A 55 -9.48 3.94 -7.91
C PRO A 55 -8.09 3.64 -7.36
N TYR A 56 -7.50 2.47 -7.64
CA TYR A 56 -6.14 2.13 -7.21
C TYR A 56 -5.04 2.97 -7.88
N GLY A 57 -5.35 3.62 -8.99
CA GLY A 57 -4.45 4.57 -9.65
C GLY A 57 -4.52 6.00 -9.10
N LEU A 58 -5.48 6.29 -8.22
CA LEU A 58 -5.61 7.59 -7.60
C LEU A 58 -4.69 7.73 -6.38
N PRO A 59 -4.14 8.92 -6.11
CA PRO A 59 -3.35 9.14 -4.90
C PRO A 59 -4.24 9.01 -3.66
N SER A 60 -3.84 8.14 -2.71
CA SER A 60 -4.60 7.84 -1.49
C SER A 60 -4.87 9.06 -0.61
N ASP A 61 -3.94 10.01 -0.61
CA ASP A 61 -4.03 11.23 0.19
C ASP A 61 -4.77 12.37 -0.55
N GLY A 62 -5.31 12.08 -1.76
CA GLY A 62 -5.96 13.06 -2.61
C GLY A 62 -4.97 13.99 -3.32
N THR A 63 -5.49 15.10 -3.83
CA THR A 63 -4.74 16.17 -4.48
C THR A 63 -5.05 17.52 -3.81
N PRO A 64 -4.21 18.56 -3.99
CA PRO A 64 -4.53 19.90 -3.48
C PRO A 64 -5.90 20.39 -3.96
N GLN A 65 -6.26 20.07 -5.20
CA GLN A 65 -7.54 20.44 -5.79
C GLN A 65 -8.73 19.69 -5.16
N SER A 66 -8.58 18.36 -4.92
CA SER A 66 -9.65 17.58 -4.29
C SER A 66 -9.83 17.95 -2.83
N ILE A 67 -8.75 18.08 -2.06
CA ILE A 67 -8.80 18.47 -0.65
C ILE A 67 -9.38 19.87 -0.46
N GLY A 68 -9.02 20.81 -1.35
CA GLY A 68 -9.53 22.18 -1.32
C GLY A 68 -11.05 22.28 -1.49
N LYS A 69 -11.67 21.30 -2.15
CA LYS A 69 -13.09 21.26 -2.45
C LYS A 69 -13.95 20.54 -1.41
N ILE A 70 -13.35 19.76 -0.49
CA ILE A 70 -14.11 18.99 0.50
C ILE A 70 -14.90 19.93 1.40
N THR A 71 -16.21 19.72 1.46
CA THR A 71 -17.15 20.45 2.30
C THR A 71 -17.55 19.64 3.54
N ARG A 72 -18.25 20.28 4.46
CA ARG A 72 -18.87 19.60 5.60
C ARG A 72 -19.88 18.54 5.13
N ASP A 73 -20.69 18.88 4.13
CA ASP A 73 -21.71 17.98 3.59
C ASP A 73 -21.08 16.74 2.95
N ASP A 74 -19.89 16.85 2.33
CA ASP A 74 -19.14 15.71 1.82
C ASP A 74 -18.73 14.77 2.94
N LEU A 75 -18.24 15.30 4.08
CA LEU A 75 -17.84 14.51 5.23
C LEU A 75 -19.05 13.81 5.88
N GLU A 76 -20.16 14.51 6.05
CA GLU A 76 -21.39 13.94 6.57
C GLU A 76 -21.95 12.87 5.62
N GLY A 77 -21.96 13.15 4.32
CA GLY A 77 -22.39 12.21 3.29
C GLY A 77 -21.51 10.95 3.25
N PHE A 78 -20.18 11.12 3.35
CA PHE A 78 -19.24 9.99 3.43
C PHE A 78 -19.54 9.13 4.65
N ARG A 79 -19.66 9.75 5.84
CA ARG A 79 -19.99 9.03 7.08
C ARG A 79 -21.28 8.23 6.96
N LYS A 80 -22.37 8.86 6.49
CA LYS A 80 -23.68 8.22 6.36
C LYS A 80 -23.67 7.02 5.43
N ARG A 81 -22.95 7.10 4.31
CA ARG A 81 -22.87 6.00 3.32
C ARG A 81 -21.95 4.88 3.74
N ASN A 82 -20.84 5.19 4.44
CA ASN A 82 -19.78 4.21 4.68
C ASN A 82 -19.80 3.59 6.07
N PHE A 83 -20.31 4.33 7.09
CA PHE A 83 -20.32 3.82 8.46
C PHE A 83 -21.65 3.08 8.69
N ALA A 84 -21.60 1.76 8.63
CA ALA A 84 -22.76 0.89 8.83
C ALA A 84 -22.36 -0.41 9.51
N ARG A 85 -23.34 -1.08 10.14
CA ARG A 85 -23.09 -2.30 10.94
C ARG A 85 -22.62 -3.48 10.09
N ASP A 86 -23.13 -3.62 8.86
CA ASP A 86 -22.72 -4.69 7.93
C ASP A 86 -21.30 -4.53 7.38
N ASN A 87 -20.75 -3.32 7.46
CA ASN A 87 -19.39 -3.01 7.02
C ASN A 87 -18.38 -2.89 8.18
N LEU A 88 -18.85 -3.12 9.41
CA LEU A 88 -18.04 -3.02 10.62
C LEU A 88 -17.35 -4.35 10.91
N LYS A 89 -16.04 -4.30 11.20
CA LYS A 89 -15.27 -5.41 11.75
C LYS A 89 -14.61 -4.94 13.02
N VAL A 90 -14.85 -5.64 14.12
CA VAL A 90 -14.27 -5.33 15.42
C VAL A 90 -13.37 -6.47 15.87
N VAL A 91 -12.18 -6.12 16.32
CA VAL A 91 -11.27 -7.04 17.00
C VAL A 91 -10.96 -6.43 18.36
N ALA A 92 -11.12 -7.21 19.42
CA ALA A 92 -10.79 -6.79 20.77
C ALA A 92 -9.80 -7.77 21.39
N VAL A 93 -8.73 -7.22 21.99
CA VAL A 93 -7.72 -7.98 22.71
C VAL A 93 -7.52 -7.30 24.07
N GLY A 94 -7.68 -8.05 25.15
CA GLY A 94 -7.54 -7.52 26.51
C GLY A 94 -8.40 -8.26 27.52
N ASP A 95 -8.43 -7.78 28.74
CA ASP A 95 -9.23 -8.32 29.85
C ASP A 95 -10.68 -7.81 29.73
N ILE A 96 -11.47 -8.46 28.87
CA ILE A 96 -12.88 -8.13 28.62
C ILE A 96 -13.65 -9.40 28.26
N THR A 97 -14.84 -9.58 28.86
CA THR A 97 -15.70 -10.70 28.49
C THR A 97 -16.51 -10.41 27.22
N PRO A 98 -16.99 -11.43 26.50
CA PRO A 98 -17.86 -11.26 25.33
C PRO A 98 -19.12 -10.42 25.65
N GLU A 99 -19.73 -10.60 26.82
CA GLU A 99 -20.94 -9.89 27.25
C GLU A 99 -20.66 -8.42 27.47
N GLN A 100 -19.54 -8.10 28.13
CA GLN A 100 -19.09 -6.71 28.34
C GLN A 100 -18.78 -6.04 27.00
N LEU A 101 -18.08 -6.76 26.11
CA LEU A 101 -17.76 -6.26 24.79
C LEU A 101 -19.03 -6.01 23.96
N GLY A 102 -20.00 -6.95 23.98
CA GLY A 102 -21.29 -6.80 23.28
C GLY A 102 -22.02 -5.53 23.70
N ALA A 103 -22.16 -5.30 25.01
CA ALA A 103 -22.80 -4.10 25.54
C ALA A 103 -22.07 -2.81 25.13
N LEU A 104 -20.74 -2.82 25.07
CA LEU A 104 -19.95 -1.68 24.59
C LEU A 104 -20.13 -1.43 23.10
N LEU A 105 -20.16 -2.48 22.28
CA LEU A 105 -20.37 -2.38 20.83
C LEU A 105 -21.76 -1.85 20.51
N ASP A 106 -22.80 -2.33 21.19
CA ASP A 106 -24.17 -1.81 21.03
C ASP A 106 -24.25 -0.34 21.41
N ARG A 107 -23.62 0.05 22.50
CA ARG A 107 -23.56 1.46 22.93
C ARG A 107 -22.85 2.37 21.92
N VAL A 108 -21.78 1.90 21.29
CA VAL A 108 -20.96 2.72 20.38
C VAL A 108 -21.53 2.71 18.96
N PHE A 109 -21.93 1.54 18.46
CA PHE A 109 -22.23 1.32 17.05
C PHE A 109 -23.71 0.99 16.77
N GLY A 110 -24.54 0.82 17.82
CA GLY A 110 -25.95 0.46 17.69
C GLY A 110 -26.76 1.44 16.85
N ASP A 111 -26.44 2.73 16.93
CA ASP A 111 -27.11 3.81 16.19
C ASP A 111 -26.67 3.89 14.71
N LEU A 112 -25.66 3.13 14.28
CA LEU A 112 -25.25 3.11 12.88
C LEU A 112 -26.30 2.45 11.98
N PRO A 113 -26.45 2.87 10.71
CA PRO A 113 -27.27 2.19 9.73
C PRO A 113 -26.98 0.70 9.66
N ALA A 114 -28.00 -0.11 9.37
CA ALA A 114 -27.81 -1.55 9.23
C ALA A 114 -26.95 -1.91 8.02
N LYS A 115 -27.07 -1.12 6.93
CA LYS A 115 -26.38 -1.36 5.65
C LYS A 115 -25.63 -0.14 5.16
N ALA A 116 -24.41 -0.37 4.65
CA ALA A 116 -23.61 0.64 3.98
C ALA A 116 -24.05 0.83 2.51
N GLU A 117 -23.92 2.06 2.03
CA GLU A 117 -24.13 2.42 0.62
C GLU A 117 -22.78 2.61 -0.09
N LEU A 118 -22.02 1.51 -0.19
CA LEU A 118 -20.68 1.55 -0.75
C LEU A 118 -20.72 1.65 -2.27
N THR A 119 -19.88 2.51 -2.84
CA THR A 119 -19.64 2.52 -4.28
C THR A 119 -18.87 1.25 -4.66
N PRO A 120 -19.37 0.41 -5.59
CA PRO A 120 -18.65 -0.77 -6.03
C PRO A 120 -17.32 -0.41 -6.68
N VAL A 121 -16.26 -1.10 -6.27
CA VAL A 121 -14.95 -1.03 -6.92
C VAL A 121 -14.82 -2.25 -7.83
N PRO A 122 -14.68 -2.07 -9.15
CA PRO A 122 -14.60 -3.20 -10.09
C PRO A 122 -13.31 -4.00 -9.88
N GLN A 123 -13.31 -5.25 -10.33
CA GLN A 123 -12.08 -6.04 -10.45
C GLN A 123 -11.22 -5.44 -11.57
N THR A 124 -9.92 -5.43 -11.38
CA THR A 124 -8.98 -4.92 -12.36
C THR A 124 -7.69 -5.71 -12.37
N THR A 125 -6.97 -5.62 -13.47
CA THR A 125 -5.61 -6.16 -13.61
C THR A 125 -4.66 -4.99 -13.90
N PRO A 126 -3.48 -4.93 -13.30
CA PRO A 126 -2.51 -3.89 -13.62
C PRO A 126 -2.16 -3.91 -15.10
N ALA A 127 -1.98 -2.74 -15.70
CA ALA A 127 -1.59 -2.62 -17.10
C ALA A 127 -0.20 -3.25 -17.29
N ALA A 128 -0.14 -4.33 -18.10
CA ALA A 128 1.07 -5.13 -18.33
C ALA A 128 1.94 -4.58 -19.49
N LYS A 129 1.83 -3.31 -19.82
CA LYS A 129 2.66 -2.70 -20.87
C LYS A 129 4.01 -2.30 -20.29
N GLU A 130 5.09 -2.81 -20.91
CA GLU A 130 6.42 -2.30 -20.62
C GLU A 130 6.45 -0.79 -20.90
N ARG A 131 6.59 -0.02 -19.84
CA ARG A 131 6.55 1.43 -19.91
C ARG A 131 7.52 2.01 -18.89
N VAL A 132 8.49 2.75 -19.38
CA VAL A 132 9.41 3.51 -18.54
C VAL A 132 8.95 4.96 -18.52
N GLN A 133 8.75 5.50 -17.31
CA GLN A 133 8.51 6.92 -17.11
C GLN A 133 9.64 7.48 -16.27
N VAL A 134 10.31 8.50 -16.80
CA VAL A 134 11.34 9.25 -16.07
C VAL A 134 10.73 10.57 -15.60
N ILE A 135 10.84 10.83 -14.30
CA ILE A 135 10.37 12.08 -13.67
C ILE A 135 11.64 12.81 -13.17
N PRO A 136 12.07 13.90 -13.82
CA PRO A 136 13.23 14.64 -13.39
C PRO A 136 13.01 15.28 -12.02
N MET A 137 13.96 15.06 -11.11
CA MET A 137 14.00 15.68 -9.79
C MET A 137 15.46 16.01 -9.46
N ASP A 138 15.69 17.15 -8.81
CA ASP A 138 17.01 17.53 -8.32
C ASP A 138 17.28 16.83 -6.98
N VAL A 139 17.72 15.58 -7.07
CA VAL A 139 17.97 14.70 -5.92
C VAL A 139 19.28 13.91 -6.12
N PRO A 140 20.03 13.60 -5.06
CA PRO A 140 21.32 12.91 -5.16
C PRO A 140 21.18 11.42 -5.54
N GLN A 141 20.01 10.85 -5.42
CA GLN A 141 19.73 9.44 -5.71
C GLN A 141 18.43 9.30 -6.49
N SER A 142 18.44 8.46 -7.50
CA SER A 142 17.24 8.03 -8.20
C SER A 142 16.50 6.93 -7.42
N VAL A 143 15.18 7.06 -7.39
CA VAL A 143 14.29 6.02 -6.90
C VAL A 143 13.57 5.42 -8.09
N VAL A 144 13.61 4.10 -8.18
CA VAL A 144 12.88 3.35 -9.20
C VAL A 144 11.82 2.50 -8.54
N GLN A 145 10.60 2.54 -9.06
CA GLN A 145 9.51 1.60 -8.76
C GLN A 145 9.25 0.75 -10.00
N PHE A 146 9.13 -0.56 -9.81
CA PHE A 146 8.80 -1.49 -10.88
C PHE A 146 7.73 -2.47 -10.41
N GLY A 147 7.06 -3.12 -11.34
CA GLY A 147 6.07 -4.13 -11.00
C GLY A 147 5.41 -4.74 -12.22
N ALA A 148 4.62 -5.78 -11.95
CA ALA A 148 3.89 -6.58 -12.92
C ALA A 148 2.56 -7.06 -12.29
N PRO A 149 1.65 -7.66 -13.05
CA PRO A 149 0.57 -8.45 -12.49
C PRO A 149 1.11 -9.48 -11.50
N GLY A 150 0.46 -9.58 -10.34
CA GLY A 150 0.80 -10.52 -9.28
C GLY A 150 -0.26 -11.59 -9.12
N ILE A 151 -0.23 -12.27 -7.96
CA ILE A 151 -1.11 -13.38 -7.62
C ILE A 151 -2.10 -12.96 -6.53
N ALA A 152 -3.35 -13.37 -6.64
CA ALA A 152 -4.40 -13.08 -5.65
C ALA A 152 -4.15 -13.82 -4.33
N ARG A 153 -4.69 -13.28 -3.21
CA ARG A 153 -4.47 -13.86 -1.88
C ARG A 153 -5.10 -15.24 -1.69
N ASP A 154 -6.18 -15.48 -2.40
CA ASP A 154 -6.98 -16.72 -2.39
C ASP A 154 -6.63 -17.69 -3.51
N ASP A 155 -5.56 -17.42 -4.24
CA ASP A 155 -5.01 -18.34 -5.23
C ASP A 155 -4.25 -19.48 -4.53
N ASP A 156 -4.42 -20.71 -5.01
CA ASP A 156 -3.79 -21.91 -4.44
C ASP A 156 -2.26 -21.84 -4.45
N GLU A 157 -1.68 -21.13 -5.43
CA GLU A 157 -0.24 -20.95 -5.56
C GLU A 157 0.30 -19.73 -4.78
N PHE A 158 -0.57 -18.99 -4.07
CA PHE A 158 -0.13 -17.78 -3.35
C PHE A 158 1.03 -18.04 -2.38
N MET A 159 0.99 -19.14 -1.63
CA MET A 159 2.05 -19.45 -0.67
C MET A 159 3.37 -19.80 -1.36
N ALA A 160 3.33 -20.47 -2.51
CA ALA A 160 4.54 -20.73 -3.31
C ALA A 160 5.13 -19.41 -3.81
N ALA A 161 4.31 -18.51 -4.36
CA ALA A 161 4.74 -17.18 -4.80
C ALA A 161 5.28 -16.34 -3.63
N PHE A 162 4.69 -16.45 -2.44
CA PHE A 162 5.17 -15.75 -1.24
C PHE A 162 6.58 -16.21 -0.84
N VAL A 163 6.83 -17.52 -0.82
CA VAL A 163 8.17 -18.08 -0.52
C VAL A 163 9.18 -17.66 -1.60
N LEU A 164 8.80 -17.73 -2.89
CA LEU A 164 9.65 -17.24 -3.98
C LEU A 164 10.01 -15.76 -3.83
N ASN A 165 9.02 -14.93 -3.49
CA ASN A 165 9.30 -13.52 -3.26
C ASN A 165 10.19 -13.28 -2.04
N GLN A 166 10.04 -14.07 -0.97
CA GLN A 166 10.94 -14.02 0.19
C GLN A 166 12.40 -14.23 -0.23
N ILE A 167 12.66 -15.22 -1.09
CA ILE A 167 13.99 -15.51 -1.62
C ILE A 167 14.46 -14.40 -2.57
N LEU A 168 13.60 -13.90 -3.43
CA LEU A 168 13.95 -12.92 -4.46
C LEU A 168 14.31 -11.56 -3.86
N GLY A 169 13.40 -10.94 -3.11
CA GLY A 169 13.58 -9.56 -2.63
C GLY A 169 12.80 -9.22 -1.35
N GLY A 170 12.02 -10.15 -0.79
CA GLY A 170 11.24 -9.96 0.43
C GLY A 170 12.00 -10.29 1.71
N GLY A 171 13.06 -11.08 1.63
CA GLY A 171 13.84 -11.60 2.77
C GLY A 171 14.90 -10.64 3.33
N GLY A 172 14.84 -9.36 3.03
CA GLY A 172 15.81 -8.38 3.50
C GLY A 172 17.23 -8.73 3.07
N PHE A 173 18.18 -8.82 4.02
CA PHE A 173 19.59 -9.09 3.73
C PHE A 173 19.87 -10.46 3.12
N ALA A 174 19.01 -11.44 3.32
CA ALA A 174 19.16 -12.79 2.79
C ALA A 174 18.55 -12.97 1.39
N SER A 175 18.01 -11.92 0.78
CA SER A 175 17.38 -12.00 -0.54
C SER A 175 18.40 -11.84 -1.68
N ARG A 176 18.12 -12.50 -2.82
CA ARG A 176 18.96 -12.43 -4.03
C ARG A 176 19.19 -10.99 -4.49
N LEU A 177 18.13 -10.17 -4.52
CA LEU A 177 18.25 -8.77 -4.95
C LEU A 177 19.20 -7.99 -4.04
N THR A 178 19.10 -8.18 -2.71
CA THR A 178 20.01 -7.50 -1.79
C THR A 178 21.44 -7.99 -1.99
N GLU A 179 21.66 -9.29 -2.09
CA GLU A 179 22.98 -9.88 -2.31
C GLU A 179 23.61 -9.37 -3.62
N GLU A 180 22.87 -9.44 -4.73
CA GLU A 180 23.42 -9.15 -6.05
C GLU A 180 23.55 -7.65 -6.33
N VAL A 181 22.60 -6.82 -5.89
CA VAL A 181 22.62 -5.39 -6.18
C VAL A 181 23.40 -4.61 -5.13
N ARG A 182 23.24 -4.96 -3.85
CA ARG A 182 23.85 -4.24 -2.73
C ARG A 182 25.19 -4.84 -2.33
N GLU A 183 25.20 -6.11 -1.85
CA GLU A 183 26.40 -6.68 -1.19
C GLU A 183 27.53 -6.94 -2.19
N LYS A 184 27.25 -7.56 -3.32
CA LYS A 184 28.29 -7.91 -4.31
C LYS A 184 28.74 -6.72 -5.17
N ARG A 185 27.86 -5.75 -5.44
CA ARG A 185 28.14 -4.70 -6.41
C ARG A 185 28.09 -3.28 -5.84
N GLY A 186 27.57 -3.08 -4.63
CA GLY A 186 27.48 -1.77 -4.01
C GLY A 186 26.63 -0.75 -4.78
N LEU A 187 25.71 -1.23 -5.63
CA LEU A 187 24.94 -0.36 -6.52
C LEU A 187 23.84 0.41 -5.79
N ALA A 188 23.23 -0.19 -4.76
CA ALA A 188 22.11 0.41 -4.04
C ALA A 188 22.19 0.15 -2.54
N TYR A 189 21.67 1.09 -1.75
CA TYR A 189 21.50 0.87 -0.30
C TYR A 189 20.29 -0.01 0.00
N SER A 190 19.21 0.16 -0.75
CA SER A 190 18.00 -0.65 -0.60
C SER A 190 17.49 -1.13 -1.96
N VAL A 191 17.16 -2.41 -2.02
CA VAL A 191 16.46 -3.05 -3.12
C VAL A 191 15.53 -4.08 -2.51
N TYR A 192 14.31 -4.19 -3.04
CA TYR A 192 13.30 -5.07 -2.49
C TYR A 192 12.25 -5.46 -3.53
N SER A 193 11.53 -6.55 -3.26
CA SER A 193 10.30 -6.91 -3.94
C SER A 193 9.24 -7.41 -2.95
N TYR A 194 7.98 -7.33 -3.34
CA TYR A 194 6.85 -7.78 -2.53
C TYR A 194 5.65 -8.14 -3.39
N LEU A 195 4.79 -9.00 -2.83
CA LEU A 195 3.45 -9.27 -3.36
C LEU A 195 2.44 -8.36 -2.66
N GLN A 196 1.61 -7.69 -3.43
CA GLN A 196 0.52 -6.87 -2.92
C GLN A 196 -0.83 -7.38 -3.45
N PRO A 197 -1.46 -8.32 -2.75
CA PRO A 197 -2.78 -8.82 -3.11
C PRO A 197 -3.86 -7.86 -2.62
N TYR A 198 -4.20 -6.87 -3.45
CA TYR A 198 -5.35 -6.01 -3.20
C TYR A 198 -6.65 -6.82 -3.28
N ARG A 199 -7.73 -6.30 -2.72
CA ARG A 199 -9.04 -6.95 -2.81
C ARG A 199 -9.56 -7.06 -4.26
N ARG A 200 -9.16 -6.16 -5.16
CA ARG A 200 -9.66 -6.06 -6.53
C ARG A 200 -8.57 -6.15 -7.59
N ALA A 201 -7.35 -6.43 -7.20
CA ALA A 201 -6.21 -6.63 -8.06
C ALA A 201 -5.11 -7.36 -7.31
N ALA A 202 -4.12 -7.84 -8.01
CA ALA A 202 -2.88 -8.32 -7.40
C ALA A 202 -1.69 -7.82 -8.20
N ILE A 203 -0.64 -7.40 -7.51
CA ILE A 203 0.62 -6.97 -8.12
C ILE A 203 1.80 -7.67 -7.47
N PHE A 204 2.82 -7.93 -8.28
CA PHE A 204 4.19 -8.05 -7.86
C PHE A 204 4.83 -6.68 -8.04
N ALA A 205 5.50 -6.17 -7.04
CA ALA A 205 6.16 -4.88 -7.13
C ALA A 205 7.50 -4.88 -6.40
N GLY A 206 8.34 -3.92 -6.71
CA GLY A 206 9.61 -3.74 -6.05
C GLY A 206 10.18 -2.34 -6.30
N GLY A 207 11.30 -2.07 -5.66
CA GLY A 207 11.97 -0.79 -5.83
C GLY A 207 13.46 -0.87 -5.54
N VAL A 208 14.16 0.13 -6.03
CA VAL A 208 15.58 0.33 -5.77
C VAL A 208 15.87 1.82 -5.62
N ALA A 209 16.72 2.17 -4.65
CA ALA A 209 17.29 3.52 -4.51
C ALA A 209 18.79 3.43 -4.77
N THR A 210 19.26 4.15 -5.80
CA THR A 210 20.62 4.06 -6.30
C THR A 210 21.15 5.43 -6.73
N LYS A 211 22.46 5.56 -6.93
CA LYS A 211 23.04 6.77 -7.53
C LYS A 211 22.51 6.99 -8.93
N ASN A 212 22.41 8.26 -9.35
CA ASN A 212 21.81 8.61 -10.64
C ASN A 212 22.52 7.92 -11.83
N GLU A 213 23.85 7.83 -11.78
CA GLU A 213 24.68 7.17 -12.80
C GLU A 213 24.58 5.63 -12.81
N GLU A 214 24.12 5.01 -11.71
CA GLU A 214 24.06 3.56 -11.55
C GLU A 214 22.65 2.96 -11.80
N VAL A 215 21.67 3.79 -12.20
CA VAL A 215 20.28 3.33 -12.42
C VAL A 215 20.22 2.22 -13.47
N GLY A 216 20.84 2.43 -14.63
CA GLY A 216 20.85 1.44 -15.72
C GLY A 216 21.41 0.10 -15.26
N ARG A 217 22.59 0.13 -14.66
CA ARG A 217 23.28 -1.06 -14.15
C ARG A 217 22.48 -1.79 -13.06
N SER A 218 21.87 -1.04 -12.15
CA SER A 218 21.00 -1.62 -11.12
C SER A 218 19.78 -2.34 -11.71
N LEU A 219 19.13 -1.73 -12.72
CA LEU A 219 18.00 -2.33 -13.41
C LEU A 219 18.39 -3.59 -14.21
N ASP A 220 19.56 -3.61 -14.84
CA ASP A 220 20.05 -4.77 -15.58
C ASP A 220 20.29 -5.96 -14.63
N VAL A 221 20.87 -5.73 -13.45
CA VAL A 221 21.06 -6.77 -12.44
C VAL A 221 19.70 -7.27 -11.92
N ILE A 222 18.76 -6.37 -11.61
CA ILE A 222 17.42 -6.75 -11.15
C ILE A 222 16.71 -7.61 -12.23
N ARG A 223 16.74 -7.20 -13.50
CA ARG A 223 16.15 -7.96 -14.60
C ARG A 223 16.79 -9.33 -14.78
N SER A 224 18.11 -9.41 -14.62
CA SER A 224 18.84 -10.69 -14.67
C SER A 224 18.39 -11.64 -13.56
N GLU A 225 18.23 -11.14 -12.33
CA GLU A 225 17.79 -11.98 -11.21
C GLU A 225 16.33 -12.41 -11.33
N LEU A 226 15.45 -11.52 -11.82
CA LEU A 226 14.07 -11.88 -12.12
C LEU A 226 14.00 -12.99 -13.17
N ARG A 227 14.81 -12.88 -14.24
CA ARG A 227 14.88 -13.92 -15.29
C ARG A 227 15.44 -15.22 -14.73
N ARG A 228 16.56 -15.17 -13.99
CA ARG A 228 17.15 -16.35 -13.37
C ARG A 228 16.18 -17.06 -12.44
N MET A 229 15.41 -16.30 -11.66
CA MET A 229 14.37 -16.88 -10.79
C MET A 229 13.27 -17.58 -11.60
N ALA A 230 12.88 -17.01 -12.75
CA ALA A 230 11.84 -17.57 -13.60
C ALA A 230 12.31 -18.82 -14.37
N GLU A 231 13.57 -18.86 -14.80
CA GLU A 231 14.13 -19.94 -15.64
C GLU A 231 14.69 -21.09 -14.81
N GLU A 232 15.38 -20.80 -13.72
CA GLU A 232 16.13 -21.79 -12.90
C GLU A 232 15.44 -22.12 -11.57
N GLY A 233 14.56 -21.22 -11.10
CA GLY A 233 13.94 -21.32 -9.77
C GLY A 233 14.91 -21.01 -8.61
N PRO A 234 14.50 -21.28 -7.37
CA PRO A 234 15.36 -21.20 -6.20
C PRO A 234 16.26 -22.45 -6.06
N THR A 235 17.44 -22.27 -5.48
CA THR A 235 18.28 -23.41 -5.09
C THR A 235 17.67 -24.15 -3.90
N PRO A 236 18.07 -25.43 -3.66
CA PRO A 236 17.63 -26.16 -2.47
C PRO A 236 18.01 -25.46 -1.15
N GLU A 237 19.16 -24.80 -1.10
CA GLU A 237 19.63 -24.05 0.07
C GLU A 237 18.78 -22.81 0.33
N GLU A 238 18.50 -21.99 -0.70
CA GLU A 238 17.61 -20.82 -0.59
C GLU A 238 16.21 -21.22 -0.14
N MET A 239 15.70 -22.33 -0.68
CA MET A 239 14.39 -22.85 -0.29
C MET A 239 14.37 -23.29 1.18
N GLN A 240 15.42 -23.97 1.66
CA GLN A 240 15.50 -24.39 3.05
C GLN A 240 15.59 -23.18 3.99
N ASN A 241 16.49 -22.23 3.68
CA ASN A 241 16.66 -21.01 4.46
C ASN A 241 15.36 -20.17 4.53
N ALA A 242 14.62 -20.08 3.43
CA ALA A 242 13.33 -19.38 3.42
C ALA A 242 12.27 -20.09 4.29
N LYS A 243 12.21 -21.42 4.26
CA LYS A 243 11.31 -22.19 5.13
C LYS A 243 11.66 -22.01 6.60
N ASP A 244 12.94 -22.14 6.96
CA ASP A 244 13.41 -22.00 8.36
C ASP A 244 13.13 -20.58 8.91
N TYR A 245 13.16 -19.56 8.04
CA TYR A 245 12.84 -18.18 8.44
C TYR A 245 11.33 -17.95 8.63
N LEU A 246 10.50 -18.61 7.83
CA LEU A 246 9.06 -18.40 7.80
C LEU A 246 8.28 -19.29 8.79
N THR A 247 8.88 -20.34 9.31
CA THR A 247 8.26 -21.29 10.26
C THR A 247 8.91 -21.26 11.63
#